data_3c26e17d2f1b287863f4a3b6b4cc7a43
#
_entry.id   3c26e17d2f1b287863f4a3b6b4cc7a43
#
_cell.length_a   1.000
_cell.length_b   1.000
_cell.length_c   1.000
_cell.angle_alpha   90.00
_cell.angle_beta   90.00
_cell.angle_gamma   90.00
#
_symmetry.space_group_name_H-M   'P 1'
#
loop_
_entity.id
_entity.type
_entity.pdbx_description
1 polymer ?
#
loop_
_entity_poly.entity_id
_entity_poly.type
_entity_poly.pdbx_seq_one_letter_code
_entity_poly.pdbx_strand_id
1 'polypeptide(L)'
;LSSHSKIITIEEKPILQSVIKQLDQDSIEEIEGWSTLERSQAQSCYLKEIKKYVEISSSSMIIDKLPLNILNLPFIHNIFPSGKIILAIRHPFDAILSSWMQNFSLNSAMANFTELKRTVQFYCISMEIFDHCEKRYDLDVHILKYENLLDNFELETKKMLSFLGLDW
;
A
#
# COMPACT_ATOMS: atom_id res chain seq x y z
N LEU A 1 7.14 -5.09 -11.79
CA LEU A 1 6.77 -3.71 -12.14
C LEU A 1 7.97 -2.77 -12.20
N SER A 2 8.96 -2.91 -11.31
CA SER A 2 10.17 -2.07 -11.30
C SER A 2 10.99 -2.08 -12.60
N SER A 3 10.81 -3.08 -13.44
CA SER A 3 11.48 -3.20 -14.75
C SER A 3 10.74 -2.46 -15.88
N HIS A 4 9.53 -1.95 -15.63
CA HIS A 4 8.75 -1.27 -16.65
C HIS A 4 9.18 0.18 -16.81
N SER A 5 9.45 0.64 -18.06
CA SER A 5 10.03 1.95 -18.36
C SER A 5 9.20 3.16 -17.89
N LYS A 6 7.89 2.99 -17.71
CA LYS A 6 6.97 4.05 -17.25
C LYS A 6 6.66 3.97 -15.74
N ILE A 7 7.27 3.03 -15.01
CA ILE A 7 7.01 2.85 -13.58
C ILE A 7 8.24 3.24 -12.75
N ILE A 8 7.98 4.01 -11.70
CA ILE A 8 8.95 4.26 -10.62
C ILE A 8 8.41 3.55 -9.39
N THR A 9 9.15 2.57 -8.88
CA THR A 9 8.79 1.83 -7.69
C THR A 9 9.56 2.36 -6.49
N ILE A 10 8.85 2.65 -5.41
CA ILE A 10 9.42 3.01 -4.12
C ILE A 10 9.13 1.87 -3.16
N GLU A 11 10.20 1.27 -2.65
CA GLU A 11 10.07 0.08 -1.81
C GLU A 11 10.41 0.39 -0.36
N GLU A 12 9.46 0.08 0.51
CA GLU A 12 9.60 0.08 1.97
C GLU A 12 10.12 1.38 2.58
N LYS A 13 9.68 2.52 2.00
CA LYS A 13 9.94 3.85 2.57
C LYS A 13 8.73 4.33 3.37
N PRO A 14 8.92 4.95 4.54
CA PRO A 14 7.83 5.40 5.40
C PRO A 14 7.23 6.73 4.93
N ILE A 15 6.88 6.80 3.62
CA ILE A 15 6.42 8.05 2.99
C ILE A 15 5.10 8.50 3.61
N LEU A 16 4.11 7.62 3.61
CA LEU A 16 2.78 7.95 4.12
C LEU A 16 2.81 8.31 5.60
N GLN A 17 3.56 7.56 6.42
CA GLN A 17 3.74 7.86 7.85
C GLN A 17 4.38 9.23 8.08
N SER A 18 5.34 9.61 7.22
CA SER A 18 5.96 10.93 7.27
C SER A 18 4.96 12.04 6.94
N VAL A 19 4.08 11.80 5.96
CA VAL A 19 3.03 12.75 5.58
C VAL A 19 1.99 12.90 6.69
N ILE A 20 1.47 11.80 7.23
CA ILE A 20 0.50 11.80 8.33
C ILE A 20 1.05 12.61 9.51
N LYS A 21 2.31 12.35 9.88
CA LYS A 21 2.97 13.09 10.97
C LYS A 21 3.14 14.59 10.67
N GLN A 22 3.40 14.97 9.41
CA GLN A 22 3.56 16.39 9.03
C GLN A 22 2.23 17.13 9.02
N LEU A 23 1.13 16.43 8.74
CA LEU A 23 -0.21 17.01 8.72
C LEU A 23 -0.84 17.11 10.11
N ASP A 24 -0.19 16.51 11.13
CA ASP A 24 -0.70 16.45 12.53
C ASP A 24 -2.14 15.90 12.59
N GLN A 25 -2.42 14.87 11.79
CA GLN A 25 -3.75 14.30 11.61
C GLN A 25 -3.71 12.84 12.07
N ASP A 26 -4.23 12.60 13.25
CA ASP A 26 -4.18 11.28 13.89
C ASP A 26 -5.51 10.51 13.79
N SER A 27 -6.60 11.14 13.34
CA SER A 27 -7.92 10.50 13.25
C SER A 27 -8.46 10.40 11.83
N ILE A 28 -9.21 9.30 11.57
CA ILE A 28 -9.88 9.08 10.29
C ILE A 28 -11.01 10.10 10.09
N GLU A 29 -11.71 10.47 11.16
CA GLU A 29 -12.82 11.42 11.12
C GLU A 29 -12.37 12.79 10.62
N GLU A 30 -11.17 13.21 11.01
CA GLU A 30 -10.61 14.49 10.56
C GLU A 30 -10.30 14.49 9.06
N ILE A 31 -9.76 13.40 8.52
CA ILE A 31 -9.39 13.32 7.10
C ILE A 31 -10.59 13.11 6.18
N GLU A 32 -11.65 12.47 6.62
CA GLU A 32 -12.86 12.26 5.82
C GLU A 32 -13.56 13.59 5.49
N GLY A 33 -13.38 14.61 6.34
CA GLY A 33 -13.89 15.96 6.13
C GLY A 33 -13.01 16.87 5.27
N TRP A 34 -11.89 16.40 4.75
CA TRP A 34 -10.95 17.25 4.02
C TRP A 34 -11.56 17.93 2.80
N SER A 35 -11.36 19.25 2.73
CA SER A 35 -11.61 20.06 1.56
C SER A 35 -10.66 19.71 0.41
N THR A 36 -10.97 20.16 -0.78
CA THR A 36 -10.08 20.02 -1.96
C THR A 36 -8.70 20.63 -1.71
N LEU A 37 -8.64 21.73 -0.94
CA LEU A 37 -7.38 22.40 -0.62
C LEU A 37 -6.50 21.54 0.31
N GLU A 38 -7.08 21.00 1.40
CA GLU A 38 -6.36 20.13 2.34
C GLU A 38 -5.84 18.88 1.64
N ARG A 39 -6.66 18.27 0.79
CA ARG A 39 -6.25 17.13 -0.03
C ARG A 39 -5.08 17.46 -0.95
N SER A 40 -5.14 18.61 -1.62
CA SER A 40 -4.04 19.08 -2.50
C SER A 40 -2.75 19.35 -1.73
N GLN A 41 -2.85 19.87 -0.51
CA GLN A 41 -1.71 20.05 0.38
C GLN A 41 -1.10 18.70 0.79
N ALA A 42 -1.93 17.72 1.16
CA ALA A 42 -1.48 16.37 1.49
C ALA A 42 -0.79 15.69 0.31
N GLN A 43 -1.36 15.80 -0.91
CA GLN A 43 -0.73 15.32 -2.14
C GLN A 43 0.64 15.96 -2.38
N SER A 44 0.74 17.27 -2.17
CA SER A 44 1.99 18.02 -2.34
C SER A 44 3.05 17.57 -1.33
N CYS A 45 2.65 17.35 -0.07
CA CYS A 45 3.52 16.80 0.96
C CYS A 45 4.00 15.39 0.57
N TYR A 46 3.09 14.53 0.12
CA TYR A 46 3.42 13.18 -0.32
C TYR A 46 4.43 13.16 -1.47
N LEU A 47 4.20 13.96 -2.51
CA LEU A 47 5.13 14.07 -3.64
C LEU A 47 6.49 14.65 -3.22
N LYS A 48 6.52 15.57 -2.25
CA LYS A 48 7.77 16.09 -1.69
C LYS A 48 8.55 15.02 -0.93
N GLU A 49 7.87 14.16 -0.17
CA GLU A 49 8.50 13.03 0.50
C GLU A 49 9.08 12.01 -0.50
N ILE A 50 8.34 11.67 -1.56
CA ILE A 50 8.79 10.79 -2.63
C ILE A 50 10.08 11.30 -3.29
N LYS A 51 10.16 12.60 -3.58
CA LYS A 51 11.33 13.23 -4.23
C LYS A 51 12.62 13.13 -3.42
N LYS A 52 12.55 12.74 -2.14
CA LYS A 52 13.76 12.46 -1.35
C LYS A 52 14.43 11.14 -1.73
N TYR A 53 13.70 10.25 -2.39
CA TYR A 53 14.15 8.90 -2.71
C TYR A 53 14.33 8.64 -4.20
N VAL A 54 13.52 9.31 -5.04
CA VAL A 54 13.52 9.11 -6.50
C VAL A 54 13.29 10.41 -7.24
N GLU A 55 13.84 10.49 -8.45
CA GLU A 55 13.52 11.56 -9.40
C GLU A 55 12.21 11.19 -10.13
N ILE A 56 11.25 12.12 -10.14
CA ILE A 56 9.93 11.91 -10.76
C ILE A 56 9.93 12.60 -12.11
N SER A 57 9.69 11.84 -13.19
CA SER A 57 9.34 12.41 -14.48
C SER A 57 7.83 12.62 -14.61
N SER A 58 7.41 13.58 -15.41
CA SER A 58 5.98 13.89 -15.62
C SER A 58 5.16 12.78 -16.26
N SER A 59 5.82 11.79 -16.86
CA SER A 59 5.19 10.66 -17.55
C SER A 59 5.24 9.34 -16.78
N SER A 60 5.83 9.33 -15.57
CA SER A 60 5.99 8.10 -14.80
C SER A 60 4.83 7.87 -13.86
N MET A 61 4.38 6.61 -13.80
CA MET A 61 3.51 6.11 -12.75
C MET A 61 4.36 5.78 -11.51
N ILE A 62 3.91 6.19 -10.35
CA ILE A 62 4.59 5.93 -9.08
C ILE A 62 3.86 4.77 -8.39
N ILE A 63 4.62 3.77 -7.96
CA ILE A 63 4.15 2.68 -7.12
C ILE A 63 4.87 2.78 -5.76
N ASP A 64 4.11 3.09 -4.73
CA ASP A 64 4.58 3.05 -3.34
C ASP A 64 4.26 1.68 -2.74
N LYS A 65 5.31 0.88 -2.50
CA LYS A 65 5.17 -0.47 -1.94
C LYS A 65 5.70 -0.51 -0.50
N LEU A 66 4.76 -0.52 0.44
CA LEU A 66 5.02 -0.83 1.84
C LEU A 66 3.88 -1.73 2.34
N PRO A 67 4.15 -2.97 2.80
CA PRO A 67 3.10 -3.91 3.21
C PRO A 67 2.13 -3.33 4.24
N LEU A 68 2.64 -2.52 5.18
CA LEU A 68 1.83 -1.89 6.23
C LEU A 68 0.95 -0.73 5.74
N ASN A 69 1.02 -0.33 4.47
CA ASN A 69 0.11 0.67 3.91
C ASN A 69 -1.35 0.19 3.91
N ILE A 70 -1.59 -1.12 4.00
CA ILE A 70 -2.94 -1.69 4.18
C ILE A 70 -3.65 -1.11 5.42
N LEU A 71 -2.93 -0.78 6.48
CA LEU A 71 -3.49 -0.19 7.71
C LEU A 71 -3.88 1.29 7.53
N ASN A 72 -3.38 1.92 6.47
CA ASN A 72 -3.56 3.35 6.21
C ASN A 72 -4.45 3.61 4.98
N LEU A 73 -5.23 2.63 4.53
CA LEU A 73 -6.11 2.76 3.36
C LEU A 73 -7.05 3.96 3.42
N PRO A 74 -7.65 4.33 4.59
CA PRO A 74 -8.45 5.55 4.68
C PRO A 74 -7.67 6.81 4.31
N PHE A 75 -6.42 6.95 4.79
CA PHE A 75 -5.56 8.08 4.44
C PHE A 75 -5.19 8.07 2.96
N ILE A 76 -4.82 6.90 2.42
CA ILE A 76 -4.47 6.74 1.00
C ILE A 76 -5.64 7.16 0.11
N HIS A 77 -6.85 6.69 0.41
CA HIS A 77 -8.04 7.04 -0.36
C HIS A 77 -8.35 8.54 -0.26
N ASN A 78 -8.25 9.14 0.92
CA ASN A 78 -8.54 10.57 1.08
C ASN A 78 -7.51 11.46 0.40
N ILE A 79 -6.22 11.07 0.39
CA ILE A 79 -5.18 11.77 -0.36
C ILE A 79 -5.36 11.54 -1.87
N PHE A 80 -5.61 10.30 -2.29
CA PHE A 80 -5.69 9.88 -3.69
C PHE A 80 -7.00 9.12 -3.98
N PRO A 81 -8.15 9.79 -4.11
CA PRO A 81 -9.44 9.11 -4.32
C PRO A 81 -9.50 8.26 -5.60
N SER A 82 -8.69 8.61 -6.61
CA SER A 82 -8.57 7.85 -7.87
C SER A 82 -7.32 6.97 -7.90
N GLY A 83 -6.69 6.77 -6.75
CA GLY A 83 -5.49 5.92 -6.63
C GLY A 83 -5.84 4.46 -6.85
N LYS A 84 -5.02 3.76 -7.63
CA LYS A 84 -5.16 2.32 -7.85
C LYS A 84 -4.44 1.54 -6.78
N ILE A 85 -5.07 0.47 -6.29
CA ILE A 85 -4.52 -0.38 -5.24
C ILE A 85 -4.25 -1.77 -5.81
N ILE A 86 -3.03 -2.25 -5.63
CA ILE A 86 -2.68 -3.64 -5.90
C ILE A 86 -2.54 -4.34 -4.55
N LEU A 87 -3.49 -5.22 -4.23
CA LEU A 87 -3.42 -6.07 -3.05
C LEU A 87 -2.71 -7.38 -3.42
N ALA A 88 -1.45 -7.48 -3.04
CA ALA A 88 -0.68 -8.71 -3.20
C ALA A 88 -0.92 -9.63 -1.98
N ILE A 89 -1.53 -10.77 -2.21
CA ILE A 89 -1.83 -11.78 -1.19
C ILE A 89 -1.14 -13.10 -1.49
N ARG A 90 -0.91 -13.86 -0.44
CA ARG A 90 -0.39 -15.21 -0.43
C ARG A 90 -1.26 -16.06 0.48
N HIS A 91 -1.18 -17.39 0.36
CA HIS A 91 -1.91 -18.27 1.27
C HIS A 91 -1.72 -17.83 2.74
N PRO A 92 -2.79 -17.64 3.52
CA PRO A 92 -2.70 -17.02 4.85
C PRO A 92 -1.71 -17.71 5.79
N PHE A 93 -1.69 -19.05 5.80
CA PHE A 93 -0.76 -19.80 6.65
C PHE A 93 0.69 -19.55 6.28
N ASP A 94 0.99 -19.46 4.98
CA ASP A 94 2.35 -19.19 4.51
C ASP A 94 2.77 -17.74 4.83
N ALA A 95 1.87 -16.79 4.66
CA ALA A 95 2.13 -15.39 4.98
C ALA A 95 2.38 -15.20 6.48
N ILE A 96 1.53 -15.78 7.31
CA ILE A 96 1.62 -15.70 8.78
C ILE A 96 2.89 -16.38 9.27
N LEU A 97 3.14 -17.64 8.84
CA LEU A 97 4.30 -18.39 9.29
C LEU A 97 5.60 -17.73 8.85
N SER A 98 5.68 -17.30 7.60
CA SER A 98 6.85 -16.58 7.06
C SER A 98 7.12 -15.28 7.83
N SER A 99 6.08 -14.50 8.15
CA SER A 99 6.23 -13.26 8.91
C SER A 99 6.68 -13.52 10.36
N TRP A 100 6.14 -14.55 11.01
CA TRP A 100 6.55 -14.93 12.36
C TRP A 100 8.00 -15.43 12.44
N MET A 101 8.44 -16.17 11.42
CA MET A 101 9.80 -16.71 11.35
C MET A 101 10.85 -15.68 10.93
N GLN A 102 10.42 -14.52 10.43
CA GLN A 102 11.31 -13.46 9.96
C GLN A 102 11.97 -12.72 11.13
N ASN A 103 13.26 -12.52 11.06
CA ASN A 103 13.98 -11.73 12.06
C ASN A 103 13.91 -10.24 11.72
N PHE A 104 12.83 -9.58 12.11
CA PHE A 104 12.64 -8.15 11.93
C PHE A 104 13.40 -7.33 12.98
N SER A 105 13.91 -6.17 12.58
CA SER A 105 14.34 -5.16 13.54
C SER A 105 13.13 -4.64 14.33
N LEU A 106 13.20 -4.72 15.67
CA LEU A 106 12.06 -4.40 16.54
C LEU A 106 11.67 -2.91 16.45
N ASN A 107 10.40 -2.71 16.16
CA ASN A 107 9.68 -1.44 16.30
C ASN A 107 8.23 -1.75 16.71
N SER A 108 7.39 -0.72 16.88
CA SER A 108 6.00 -0.90 17.33
C SER A 108 5.17 -1.83 16.42
N ALA A 109 5.37 -1.77 15.11
CA ALA A 109 4.68 -2.64 14.15
C ALA A 109 5.25 -4.07 14.18
N MET A 110 6.59 -4.20 14.17
CA MET A 110 7.26 -5.50 14.15
C MET A 110 7.11 -6.29 15.45
N ALA A 111 6.76 -5.65 16.56
CA ALA A 111 6.41 -6.34 17.81
C ALA A 111 5.23 -7.33 17.66
N ASN A 112 4.38 -7.14 16.66
CA ASN A 112 3.28 -8.08 16.36
C ASN A 112 3.75 -9.42 15.79
N PHE A 113 4.99 -9.51 15.30
CA PHE A 113 5.55 -10.73 14.70
C PHE A 113 6.44 -11.55 15.67
N THR A 114 6.53 -11.16 16.93
CA THR A 114 7.33 -11.86 17.94
C THR A 114 6.66 -13.14 18.47
N GLU A 115 5.35 -13.25 18.36
CA GLU A 115 4.56 -14.40 18.80
C GLU A 115 3.58 -14.81 17.68
N LEU A 116 3.47 -16.11 17.41
CA LEU A 116 2.58 -16.64 16.37
C LEU A 116 1.13 -16.17 16.56
N LYS A 117 0.62 -16.19 17.79
CA LYS A 117 -0.75 -15.74 18.08
C LYS A 117 -0.95 -14.25 17.70
N ARG A 118 0.01 -13.40 18.01
CA ARG A 118 -0.05 -11.96 17.65
C ARG A 118 0.04 -11.77 16.14
N THR A 119 0.89 -12.55 15.47
CA THR A 119 1.02 -12.52 14.00
C THR A 119 -0.31 -12.88 13.32
N VAL A 120 -1.00 -13.94 13.82
CA VAL A 120 -2.33 -14.32 13.33
C VAL A 120 -3.33 -13.17 13.52
N GLN A 121 -3.39 -12.62 14.74
CA GLN A 121 -4.31 -11.51 15.05
C GLN A 121 -4.04 -10.29 14.16
N PHE A 122 -2.79 -9.93 13.99
CA PHE A 122 -2.38 -8.80 13.16
C PHE A 122 -2.76 -9.02 11.68
N TYR A 123 -2.56 -10.23 11.15
CA TYR A 123 -3.00 -10.59 9.80
C TYR A 123 -4.51 -10.45 9.65
N CYS A 124 -5.30 -11.03 10.56
CA CYS A 124 -6.76 -10.95 10.52
C CYS A 124 -7.23 -9.50 10.56
N ILE A 125 -6.72 -8.68 11.50
CA ILE A 125 -7.07 -7.25 11.60
C ILE A 125 -6.72 -6.50 10.31
N SER A 126 -5.56 -6.78 9.72
CA SER A 126 -5.15 -6.13 8.47
C SER A 126 -6.11 -6.44 7.30
N MET A 127 -6.56 -7.69 7.20
CA MET A 127 -7.53 -8.09 6.18
C MET A 127 -8.93 -7.54 6.46
N GLU A 128 -9.36 -7.48 7.73
CA GLU A 128 -10.63 -6.86 8.12
C GLU A 128 -10.66 -5.36 7.80
N ILE A 129 -9.54 -4.64 8.04
CA ILE A 129 -9.39 -3.24 7.65
C ILE A 129 -9.54 -3.09 6.13
N PHE A 130 -8.86 -3.95 5.36
CA PHE A 130 -8.98 -3.92 3.90
C PHE A 130 -10.42 -4.12 3.45
N ASP A 131 -11.09 -5.19 3.90
CA ASP A 131 -12.49 -5.50 3.54
C ASP A 131 -13.45 -4.37 3.91
N HIS A 132 -13.22 -3.72 5.05
CA HIS A 132 -14.02 -2.57 5.48
C HIS A 132 -13.81 -1.37 4.57
N CYS A 133 -12.55 -1.04 4.26
CA CYS A 133 -12.20 0.08 3.40
C CYS A 133 -12.66 -0.11 1.96
N GLU A 134 -12.51 -1.32 1.40
CA GLU A 134 -12.97 -1.65 0.05
C GLU A 134 -14.47 -1.36 -0.10
N LYS A 135 -15.27 -1.81 0.89
CA LYS A 135 -16.73 -1.60 0.88
C LYS A 135 -17.14 -0.14 1.11
N ARG A 136 -16.40 0.58 1.96
CA ARG A 136 -16.73 1.96 2.35
C ARG A 136 -16.36 2.98 1.28
N TYR A 137 -15.23 2.79 0.61
CA TYR A 137 -14.61 3.81 -0.25
C TYR A 137 -14.69 3.48 -1.75
N ASP A 138 -15.30 2.35 -2.13
CA ASP A 138 -15.35 1.90 -3.53
C ASP A 138 -13.96 1.92 -4.20
N LEU A 139 -13.01 1.29 -3.56
CA LEU A 139 -11.61 1.31 -3.97
C LEU A 139 -11.39 0.62 -5.31
N ASP A 140 -10.60 1.23 -6.21
CA ASP A 140 -10.14 0.59 -7.45
C ASP A 140 -9.00 -0.40 -7.14
N VAL A 141 -9.34 -1.69 -7.02
CA VAL A 141 -8.45 -2.74 -6.51
C VAL A 141 -8.18 -3.83 -7.53
N HIS A 142 -6.91 -4.19 -7.68
CA HIS A 142 -6.47 -5.42 -8.32
C HIS A 142 -5.89 -6.39 -7.30
N ILE A 143 -6.50 -7.56 -7.16
CA ILE A 143 -6.00 -8.61 -6.25
C ILE A 143 -5.01 -9.50 -7.01
N LEU A 144 -3.76 -9.48 -6.58
CA LEU A 144 -2.68 -10.31 -7.10
C LEU A 144 -2.41 -11.48 -6.14
N LYS A 145 -2.78 -12.69 -6.55
CA LYS A 145 -2.46 -13.91 -5.78
C LYS A 145 -1.08 -14.43 -6.17
N TYR A 146 -0.20 -14.57 -5.18
CA TYR A 146 1.16 -15.03 -5.38
C TYR A 146 1.23 -16.40 -6.09
N GLU A 147 0.37 -17.32 -5.70
CA GLU A 147 0.28 -18.67 -6.30
C GLU A 147 -0.06 -18.59 -7.78
N ASN A 148 -1.04 -17.75 -8.15
CA ASN A 148 -1.41 -17.56 -9.56
C ASN A 148 -0.26 -16.95 -10.36
N LEU A 149 0.50 -16.04 -9.74
CA LEU A 149 1.67 -15.42 -10.37
C LEU A 149 2.77 -16.44 -10.65
N LEU A 150 2.96 -17.43 -9.76
CA LEU A 150 3.92 -18.53 -9.99
C LEU A 150 3.46 -19.45 -11.11
N ASP A 151 2.17 -19.78 -11.16
CA ASP A 151 1.62 -20.70 -12.16
C ASP A 151 1.52 -20.07 -13.55
N ASN A 152 1.19 -18.77 -13.64
CA ASN A 152 0.90 -18.07 -14.90
C ASN A 152 1.47 -16.65 -14.91
N PHE A 153 2.78 -16.51 -14.75
CA PHE A 153 3.47 -15.22 -14.60
C PHE A 153 3.08 -14.18 -15.66
N GLU A 154 3.12 -14.58 -16.94
CA GLU A 154 2.84 -13.66 -18.06
C GLU A 154 1.38 -13.17 -18.00
N LEU A 155 0.43 -14.07 -17.79
CA LEU A 155 -0.99 -13.73 -17.73
C LEU A 155 -1.30 -12.78 -16.57
N GLU A 156 -0.81 -13.10 -15.38
CA GLU A 156 -1.07 -12.28 -14.19
C GLU A 156 -0.38 -10.92 -14.28
N THR A 157 0.81 -10.86 -14.86
CA THR A 157 1.51 -9.58 -15.08
C THR A 157 0.78 -8.73 -16.13
N LYS A 158 0.27 -9.32 -17.21
CA LYS A 158 -0.54 -8.59 -18.21
C LYS A 158 -1.84 -8.05 -17.61
N LYS A 159 -2.53 -8.81 -16.77
CA LYS A 159 -3.73 -8.34 -16.06
C LYS A 159 -3.41 -7.12 -15.17
N MET A 160 -2.33 -7.21 -14.42
CA MET A 160 -1.88 -6.14 -13.55
C MET A 160 -1.49 -4.87 -14.34
N LEU A 161 -0.75 -5.00 -15.45
CA LEU A 161 -0.42 -3.86 -16.30
C LEU A 161 -1.66 -3.26 -16.95
N SER A 162 -2.59 -4.10 -17.45
CA SER A 162 -3.88 -3.65 -17.97
C SER A 162 -4.68 -2.86 -16.93
N PHE A 163 -4.74 -3.35 -15.69
CA PHE A 163 -5.35 -2.63 -14.58
C PHE A 163 -4.71 -1.25 -14.37
N LEU A 164 -3.40 -1.15 -14.49
CA LEU A 164 -2.66 0.12 -14.38
C LEU A 164 -2.81 1.01 -15.62
N GLY A 165 -3.40 0.53 -16.72
CA GLY A 165 -3.48 1.24 -18.00
C GLY A 165 -2.14 1.29 -18.74
N LEU A 166 -1.31 0.27 -18.56
CA LEU A 166 0.02 0.13 -19.18
C LEU A 166 0.06 -1.06 -20.13
N ASP A 167 0.89 -0.94 -21.15
CA ASP A 167 1.18 -2.02 -22.07
C ASP A 167 2.26 -2.97 -21.52
N TRP A 168 2.27 -4.20 -22.07
CA TRP A 168 3.30 -5.21 -21.76
C TRP A 168 4.65 -4.86 -22.35
#